data_baa128226051cf15007c89b5df85e56f
#
_entry.id   baa128226051cf15007c89b5df85e56f
#
_cell.length_a   1.000
_cell.length_b   1.000
_cell.length_c   1.000
_cell.angle_alpha   90.00
_cell.angle_beta   90.00
_cell.angle_gamma   90.00
#
_symmetry.space_group_name_H-M   'P 1'
#
loop_
_entity.id
_entity.type
_entity.pdbx_description
1 polymer ?
#
loop_
_entity_poly.entity_id
_entity_poly.type
_entity_poly.pdbx_seq_one_letter_code
_entity_poly.pdbx_strand_id
1 'polypeptide(L)'
;HFGVREYAWMAYRSALLADLDAALAPLLPWTAEEDANLRRFAAEATRPRGVWCAHLRTLRTDPRRGLPVLEPLARDPARYVQLSVANWLNDASKDDPAFVEEVTARWLAAHRCPETVHIATRALRTLRGKNTT
;
A
#
# COMPACT_ATOMS: atom_id res chain seq x y z
N HIS A 1 -7.41 -13.66 14.66
CA HIS A 1 -8.77 -13.16 14.51
C HIS A 1 -8.77 -11.79 13.78
N PHE A 2 -9.70 -11.60 12.87
CA PHE A 2 -9.75 -10.41 12.02
C PHE A 2 -9.79 -9.09 12.81
N GLY A 3 -10.65 -9.01 13.82
CA GLY A 3 -10.79 -7.79 14.62
C GLY A 3 -9.51 -7.41 15.35
N VAL A 4 -8.78 -8.42 15.86
CA VAL A 4 -7.50 -8.19 16.54
C VAL A 4 -6.46 -7.63 15.55
N ARG A 5 -6.42 -8.20 14.33
CA ARG A 5 -5.49 -7.73 13.29
C ARG A 5 -5.76 -6.27 12.90
N GLU A 6 -7.02 -5.91 12.73
CA GLU A 6 -7.39 -4.54 12.36
C GLU A 6 -7.04 -3.55 13.46
N TYR A 7 -7.26 -3.92 14.72
CA TYR A 7 -6.90 -3.09 15.86
C TYR A 7 -5.39 -2.88 15.95
N ALA A 8 -4.61 -3.94 15.67
CA ALA A 8 -3.15 -3.88 15.75
C ALA A 8 -2.56 -2.87 14.77
N TRP A 9 -3.00 -2.85 13.51
CA TRP A 9 -2.44 -1.90 12.54
C TRP A 9 -2.87 -0.46 12.85
N MET A 10 -4.08 -0.28 13.39
CA MET A 10 -4.52 1.05 13.83
C MET A 10 -3.63 1.59 14.96
N ALA A 11 -3.27 0.74 15.91
CA ALA A 11 -2.36 1.12 17.00
C ALA A 11 -0.96 1.44 16.47
N TYR A 12 -0.47 0.69 15.47
CA TYR A 12 0.85 0.90 14.89
C TYR A 12 0.95 2.25 14.18
N ARG A 13 -0.15 2.79 13.68
CA ARG A 13 -0.14 4.09 12.99
C ARG A 13 0.35 5.22 13.90
N SER A 14 0.14 5.13 15.21
CA SER A 14 0.67 6.12 16.15
C SER A 14 2.19 6.18 16.10
N ALA A 15 2.86 5.02 16.00
CA ALA A 15 4.32 4.96 15.86
C ALA A 15 4.77 5.54 14.52
N LEU A 16 4.03 5.28 13.45
CA LEU A 16 4.34 5.81 12.11
C LEU A 16 4.20 7.34 12.06
N LEU A 17 3.21 7.88 12.77
CA LEU A 17 3.03 9.33 12.87
C LEU A 17 4.15 9.99 13.64
N ALA A 18 4.67 9.30 14.67
CA ALA A 18 5.73 9.85 15.51
C ALA A 18 7.09 9.86 14.79
N ASP A 19 7.44 8.75 14.11
CA ASP A 19 8.71 8.63 13.37
C ASP A 19 8.53 7.61 12.26
N LEU A 20 8.29 8.08 11.06
CA LEU A 20 7.99 7.21 9.92
C LEU A 20 9.11 6.23 9.62
N ASP A 21 10.35 6.71 9.51
CA ASP A 21 11.46 5.85 9.11
C ASP A 21 11.75 4.77 10.14
N ALA A 22 11.73 5.14 11.42
CA ALA A 22 11.96 4.19 12.51
C ALA A 22 10.85 3.13 12.58
N ALA A 23 9.61 3.51 12.28
CA ALA A 23 8.48 2.58 12.32
C ALA A 23 8.37 1.72 11.06
N LEU A 24 8.83 2.21 9.89
CA LEU A 24 8.83 1.43 8.66
C LEU A 24 9.83 0.28 8.68
N ALA A 25 11.01 0.49 9.25
CA ALA A 25 12.08 -0.50 9.23
C ALA A 25 11.65 -1.88 9.76
N PRO A 26 10.97 -1.99 10.91
CA PRO A 26 10.51 -3.30 11.42
C PRO A 26 9.47 -3.98 10.55
N LEU A 27 8.77 -3.24 9.68
CA LEU A 27 7.75 -3.80 8.81
C LEU A 27 8.32 -4.49 7.57
N LEU A 28 9.54 -4.14 7.17
CA LEU A 28 10.12 -4.67 5.93
C LEU A 28 10.26 -6.19 5.93
N PRO A 29 10.74 -6.86 7.02
CA PRO A 29 10.77 -8.31 7.05
C PRO A 29 9.39 -8.97 6.94
N TRP A 30 8.34 -8.29 7.37
CA TRP A 30 6.98 -8.84 7.35
C TRP A 30 6.46 -9.01 5.92
N THR A 31 6.99 -8.27 4.96
CA THR A 31 6.61 -8.42 3.55
C THR A 31 7.04 -9.76 2.95
N ALA A 32 7.96 -10.46 3.60
CA ALA A 32 8.47 -11.75 3.15
C ALA A 32 7.91 -12.93 3.96
N GLU A 33 7.01 -12.67 4.92
CA GLU A 33 6.43 -13.72 5.74
C GLU A 33 5.50 -14.64 4.93
N GLU A 34 5.41 -15.91 5.34
CA GLU A 34 4.50 -16.86 4.70
C GLU A 34 3.04 -16.51 4.93
N ASP A 35 2.72 -15.97 6.11
CA ASP A 35 1.35 -15.59 6.46
C ASP A 35 0.94 -14.32 5.72
N ALA A 36 -0.08 -14.44 4.88
CA ALA A 36 -0.61 -13.31 4.12
C ALA A 36 -1.11 -12.18 5.03
N ASN A 37 -1.58 -12.50 6.24
CA ASN A 37 -2.04 -11.47 7.17
C ASN A 37 -0.89 -10.56 7.63
N LEU A 38 0.32 -11.12 7.80
CA LEU A 38 1.50 -10.33 8.17
C LEU A 38 1.96 -9.47 7.00
N ARG A 39 1.94 -10.01 5.79
CA ARG A 39 2.27 -9.22 4.60
C ARG A 39 1.28 -8.09 4.40
N ARG A 40 -0.02 -8.37 4.59
CA ARG A 40 -1.06 -7.35 4.50
C ARG A 40 -0.86 -6.26 5.56
N PHE A 41 -0.47 -6.65 6.77
CA PHE A 41 -0.25 -5.69 7.86
C PHE A 41 0.74 -4.61 7.44
N ALA A 42 1.84 -5.00 6.80
CA ALA A 42 2.85 -4.03 6.36
C ALA A 42 2.28 -3.01 5.38
N ALA A 43 1.45 -3.44 4.43
CA ALA A 43 0.81 -2.54 3.47
C ALA A 43 -0.31 -1.72 4.14
N GLU A 44 -1.20 -2.38 4.88
CA GLU A 44 -2.39 -1.73 5.43
C GLU A 44 -2.04 -0.67 6.47
N ALA A 45 -1.07 -0.97 7.35
CA ALA A 45 -0.68 -0.04 8.41
C ALA A 45 -0.02 1.23 7.88
N THR A 46 0.53 1.18 6.67
CA THR A 46 1.28 2.31 6.08
C THR A 46 0.48 3.08 5.03
N ARG A 47 -0.82 2.80 4.86
CA ARG A 47 -1.63 3.52 3.86
C ARG A 47 -1.62 5.02 4.13
N PRO A 48 -1.37 5.85 3.11
CA PRO A 48 -1.32 7.31 3.29
C PRO A 48 -2.63 7.90 3.83
N ARG A 49 -3.77 7.32 3.44
CA ARG A 49 -5.10 7.76 3.88
C ARG A 49 -5.86 6.57 4.45
N GLY A 50 -5.72 6.35 5.76
CA GLY A 50 -6.49 5.32 6.44
C GLY A 50 -7.96 5.72 6.53
N VAL A 51 -8.87 4.73 6.47
CA VAL A 51 -10.31 4.97 6.50
C VAL A 51 -10.76 5.46 7.88
N TRP A 52 -10.22 4.88 8.94
CA TRP A 52 -10.67 5.10 10.31
C TRP A 52 -9.61 5.76 11.19
N CYS A 53 -8.53 6.28 10.63
CA CYS A 53 -7.43 6.84 11.42
C CYS A 53 -6.82 8.04 10.72
N ALA A 54 -5.93 8.74 11.46
CA ALA A 54 -5.24 9.92 10.94
C ALA A 54 -4.43 9.56 9.70
N HIS A 55 -4.40 10.48 8.74
CA HIS A 55 -3.61 10.33 7.54
C HIS A 55 -2.12 10.45 7.86
N LEU A 56 -1.30 9.68 7.16
CA LEU A 56 0.16 9.76 7.26
C LEU A 56 0.63 10.85 6.28
N ARG A 57 0.74 12.07 6.76
CA ARG A 57 1.05 13.24 5.92
C ARG A 57 2.32 13.08 5.10
N THR A 58 3.37 12.53 5.69
CA THR A 58 4.64 12.33 5.00
C THR A 58 4.47 11.42 3.79
N LEU A 59 3.67 10.35 3.91
CA LEU A 59 3.41 9.46 2.79
C LEU A 59 2.43 10.05 1.78
N ARG A 60 1.58 11.00 2.19
CA ARG A 60 0.74 11.71 1.23
C ARG A 60 1.55 12.66 0.36
N THR A 61 2.54 13.34 0.94
CA THR A 61 3.39 14.28 0.20
C THR A 61 4.54 13.60 -0.53
N ASP A 62 5.04 12.48 0.02
CA ASP A 62 6.14 11.72 -0.57
C ASP A 62 5.87 10.22 -0.47
N PRO A 63 4.98 9.68 -1.32
CA PRO A 63 4.62 8.26 -1.26
C PRO A 63 5.76 7.32 -1.64
N ARG A 64 6.82 7.81 -2.30
CA ARG A 64 8.00 7.00 -2.63
C ARG A 64 8.65 6.39 -1.39
N ARG A 65 8.50 7.01 -0.24
CA ARG A 65 9.05 6.49 1.01
C ARG A 65 8.39 5.18 1.44
N GLY A 66 7.22 4.87 0.91
CA GLY A 66 6.55 3.59 1.16
C GLY A 66 6.92 2.47 0.19
N LEU A 67 7.67 2.76 -0.87
CA LEU A 67 8.03 1.74 -1.87
C LEU A 67 8.77 0.53 -1.30
N PRO A 68 9.68 0.67 -0.31
CA PRO A 68 10.33 -0.52 0.27
C PRO A 68 9.34 -1.54 0.84
N VAL A 69 8.17 -1.11 1.29
CA VAL A 69 7.09 -2.00 1.74
C VAL A 69 6.32 -2.57 0.55
N LEU A 70 6.05 -1.76 -0.47
CA LEU A 70 5.18 -2.13 -1.58
C LEU A 70 5.88 -3.00 -2.63
N GLU A 71 7.16 -2.73 -2.94
CA GLU A 71 7.88 -3.45 -4.00
C GLU A 71 7.88 -4.97 -3.80
N PRO A 72 8.15 -5.49 -2.59
CA PRO A 72 8.09 -6.95 -2.39
C PRO A 72 6.70 -7.54 -2.61
N LEU A 73 5.65 -6.74 -2.54
CA LEU A 73 4.26 -7.19 -2.64
C LEU A 73 3.66 -6.97 -4.04
N ALA A 74 4.45 -6.49 -5.00
CA ALA A 74 3.97 -6.11 -6.33
C ALA A 74 3.31 -7.26 -7.10
N ARG A 75 3.65 -8.51 -6.79
CA ARG A 75 3.05 -9.69 -7.40
C ARG A 75 2.61 -10.73 -6.37
N ASP A 76 2.16 -10.26 -5.23
CA ASP A 76 1.76 -11.15 -4.13
C ASP A 76 0.64 -12.09 -4.58
N PRO A 77 0.73 -13.40 -4.29
CA PRO A 77 -0.27 -14.37 -4.72
C PRO A 77 -1.60 -14.27 -3.97
N ALA A 78 -1.63 -13.64 -2.79
CA ALA A 78 -2.83 -13.57 -1.98
C ALA A 78 -3.69 -12.37 -2.38
N ARG A 79 -4.96 -12.63 -2.72
CA ARG A 79 -5.90 -11.58 -3.09
C ARG A 79 -6.02 -10.51 -2.00
N TYR A 80 -6.01 -10.94 -0.75
CA TYR A 80 -6.12 -10.07 0.41
C TYR A 80 -4.98 -9.05 0.48
N VAL A 81 -3.76 -9.49 0.15
CA VAL A 81 -2.60 -8.60 0.09
C VAL A 81 -2.69 -7.68 -1.14
N GLN A 82 -3.07 -8.23 -2.28
CA GLN A 82 -3.23 -7.44 -3.51
C GLN A 82 -4.18 -6.27 -3.31
N LEU A 83 -5.31 -6.51 -2.63
CA LEU A 83 -6.29 -5.46 -2.35
C LEU A 83 -5.70 -4.36 -1.48
N SER A 84 -4.91 -4.72 -0.46
CA SER A 84 -4.28 -3.74 0.42
C SER A 84 -3.27 -2.88 -0.33
N VAL A 85 -2.43 -3.50 -1.16
CA VAL A 85 -1.46 -2.76 -1.98
C VAL A 85 -2.16 -1.84 -2.96
N ALA A 86 -3.22 -2.33 -3.60
CA ALA A 86 -4.01 -1.51 -4.53
C ALA A 86 -4.65 -0.31 -3.83
N ASN A 87 -5.20 -0.52 -2.65
CA ASN A 87 -5.80 0.56 -1.86
C ASN A 87 -4.75 1.57 -1.40
N TRP A 88 -3.56 1.10 -1.04
CA TRP A 88 -2.43 1.96 -0.71
C TRP A 88 -2.11 2.91 -1.87
N LEU A 89 -1.97 2.36 -3.06
CA LEU A 89 -1.67 3.14 -4.26
C LEU A 89 -2.83 4.05 -4.64
N ASN A 90 -4.07 3.59 -4.49
CA ASN A 90 -5.23 4.43 -4.75
C ASN A 90 -5.30 5.62 -3.80
N ASP A 91 -4.97 5.42 -2.52
CA ASP A 91 -4.84 6.51 -1.56
C ASP A 91 -3.82 7.54 -2.06
N ALA A 92 -2.64 7.05 -2.48
CA ALA A 92 -1.56 7.93 -2.96
C ALA A 92 -1.96 8.69 -4.22
N SER A 93 -2.81 8.11 -5.07
CA SER A 93 -3.23 8.75 -6.32
C SER A 93 -4.03 10.03 -6.10
N LYS A 94 -4.62 10.19 -4.93
CA LYS A 94 -5.40 11.40 -4.61
C LYS A 94 -4.52 12.62 -4.40
N ASP A 95 -3.27 12.41 -4.00
CA ASP A 95 -2.30 13.48 -3.76
C ASP A 95 -1.19 13.54 -4.82
N ASP A 96 -0.80 12.38 -5.36
CA ASP A 96 0.31 12.27 -6.32
C ASP A 96 -0.02 11.25 -7.41
N PRO A 97 -0.88 11.60 -8.36
CA PRO A 97 -1.27 10.67 -9.43
C PRO A 97 -0.10 10.23 -10.31
N ALA A 98 0.87 11.11 -10.56
CA ALA A 98 2.03 10.79 -11.39
C ALA A 98 2.86 9.66 -10.78
N PHE A 99 3.02 9.64 -9.46
CA PHE A 99 3.71 8.56 -8.76
C PHE A 99 3.03 7.21 -9.03
N VAL A 100 1.70 7.15 -8.89
CA VAL A 100 0.96 5.90 -9.06
C VAL A 100 1.00 5.43 -10.51
N GLU A 101 0.87 6.34 -11.47
CA GLU A 101 0.99 6.00 -12.89
C GLU A 101 2.37 5.42 -13.21
N GLU A 102 3.43 6.03 -12.67
CA GLU A 102 4.81 5.56 -12.87
C GLU A 102 5.02 4.16 -12.28
N VAL A 103 4.61 3.97 -11.01
CA VAL A 103 4.83 2.70 -10.32
C VAL A 103 4.04 1.56 -10.97
N THR A 104 2.77 1.78 -11.31
CA THR A 104 1.95 0.75 -11.94
C THR A 104 2.49 0.38 -13.32
N ALA A 105 2.94 1.36 -14.11
CA ALA A 105 3.54 1.10 -15.42
C ALA A 105 4.82 0.28 -15.28
N ARG A 106 5.67 0.65 -14.34
CA ARG A 106 6.93 -0.06 -14.09
C ARG A 106 6.69 -1.50 -13.63
N TRP A 107 5.73 -1.69 -12.73
CA TRP A 107 5.39 -3.03 -12.24
C TRP A 107 4.80 -3.90 -13.34
N LEU A 108 3.91 -3.36 -14.17
CA LEU A 108 3.33 -4.12 -15.29
C LEU A 108 4.40 -4.53 -16.31
N ALA A 109 5.40 -3.70 -16.53
CA ALA A 109 6.51 -4.03 -17.41
C ALA A 109 7.42 -5.12 -16.82
N ALA A 110 7.67 -5.06 -15.50
CA ALA A 110 8.56 -5.99 -14.81
C ALA A 110 7.88 -7.33 -14.47
N HIS A 111 6.60 -7.30 -14.15
CA HIS A 111 5.85 -8.46 -13.64
C HIS A 111 4.63 -8.70 -14.52
N ARG A 112 4.76 -9.52 -15.55
CA ARG A 112 3.67 -9.81 -16.48
C ARG A 112 2.78 -10.93 -15.95
N CYS A 113 2.06 -10.67 -14.86
CA CYS A 113 1.23 -11.67 -14.19
C CYS A 113 -0.13 -11.11 -13.80
N PRO A 114 -1.16 -11.98 -13.64
CA PRO A 114 -2.51 -11.53 -13.26
C PRO A 114 -2.57 -10.78 -11.94
N GLU A 115 -1.72 -11.15 -10.98
CA GLU A 115 -1.68 -10.52 -9.65
C GLU A 115 -1.34 -9.04 -9.77
N THR A 116 -0.31 -8.71 -10.53
CA THR A 116 0.11 -7.32 -10.74
C THR A 116 -0.93 -6.54 -11.56
N VAL A 117 -1.53 -7.18 -12.56
CA VAL A 117 -2.62 -6.55 -13.34
C VAL A 117 -3.78 -6.19 -12.44
N HIS A 118 -4.15 -7.08 -11.52
CA HIS A 118 -5.24 -6.83 -10.59
C HIS A 118 -4.92 -5.63 -9.67
N ILE A 119 -3.70 -5.58 -9.13
CA ILE A 119 -3.25 -4.47 -8.28
C ILE A 119 -3.33 -3.15 -9.06
N ALA A 120 -2.74 -3.11 -10.26
CA ALA A 120 -2.67 -1.90 -11.07
C ALA A 120 -4.06 -1.39 -11.48
N THR A 121 -4.95 -2.30 -11.88
CA THR A 121 -6.30 -1.94 -12.28
C THR A 121 -7.06 -1.24 -11.15
N ARG A 122 -6.99 -1.81 -9.96
CA ARG A 122 -7.67 -1.23 -8.81
C ARG A 122 -6.96 0.03 -8.30
N ALA A 123 -5.64 0.08 -8.38
CA ALA A 123 -4.87 1.25 -7.96
C ALA A 123 -5.22 2.48 -8.78
N LEU A 124 -5.49 2.30 -10.07
CA LEU A 124 -5.77 3.40 -11.00
C LEU A 124 -7.26 3.77 -11.05
N ARG A 125 -8.10 3.14 -10.25
CA ARG A 125 -9.56 3.32 -10.32
C ARG A 125 -9.98 4.78 -10.20
N THR A 126 -9.43 5.53 -9.24
CA THR A 126 -9.76 6.94 -9.04
C THR A 126 -9.33 7.79 -10.24
N LEU A 127 -8.14 7.53 -10.76
CA LEU A 127 -7.61 8.30 -11.91
C LEU A 127 -8.42 8.03 -13.18
N ARG A 128 -8.80 6.78 -13.41
CA ARG A 128 -9.64 6.41 -14.56
C ARG A 128 -11.02 7.03 -14.47
N GLY A 129 -11.60 7.09 -13.27
CA GLY A 129 -12.88 7.75 -13.06
C GLY A 129 -12.82 9.23 -13.41
N LYS A 130 -11.74 9.92 -13.07
CA LYS A 130 -11.55 11.33 -13.43
C LYS A 130 -11.42 11.53 -14.94
N ASN A 131 -10.80 10.56 -15.63
CA ASN A 131 -10.57 10.65 -17.08
C ASN A 131 -11.81 10.33 -17.91
N THR A 132 -12.83 9.73 -17.32
CA THR A 132 -14.07 9.37 -18.01
C THR A 132 -15.14 10.45 -17.92
N THR A 133 -14.88 11.49 -17.17
CA THR A 133 -15.77 12.65 -17.09
C THR A 133 -15.25 13.80 -17.96
#